data_bd0e42f83596652fb9bfc9956dad2f8b
#
_entry.id   bd0e42f83596652fb9bfc9956dad2f8b
#
_cell.length_a   1.000
_cell.length_b   1.000
_cell.length_c   1.000
_cell.angle_alpha   90.00
_cell.angle_beta   90.00
_cell.angle_gamma   90.00
#
_symmetry.space_group_name_H-M   'P 1'
#
loop_
_entity.id
_entity.type
_entity.pdbx_description
1 polymer ?
#
loop_
_entity_poly.entity_id
_entity_poly.type
_entity_poly.pdbx_seq_one_letter_code
_entity_poly.pdbx_strand_id
1 'polypeptide(L)'
;MGALPIISTTNQTDNKMKNLSELKIAICNDHAGYEMKKFILENLTPEVAEIKDFGCYSTDSCDYPDFAHAMASEVEKGNFDFGIAICGTGNGINMTANKHQGIRSALCWQEELASLARQHNNTNVIAMP
;
A
#
# COMPACT_ATOMS: atom_id res chain seq x y z
N MET A 1 -4.00 -14.98 1.71
CA MET A 1 -3.94 -13.52 1.73
C MET A 1 -5.01 -12.97 2.62
N GLY A 2 -4.79 -13.05 3.90
CA GLY A 2 -5.82 -12.80 4.88
C GLY A 2 -6.36 -11.39 4.92
N ALA A 3 -5.55 -10.37 4.62
CA ALA A 3 -5.97 -8.98 4.75
C ALA A 3 -6.83 -8.49 3.60
N LEU A 4 -6.57 -8.93 2.39
CA LEU A 4 -7.22 -8.41 1.20
C LEU A 4 -8.70 -8.78 1.06
N PRO A 5 -9.12 -10.00 1.43
CA PRO A 5 -10.53 -10.37 1.27
C PRO A 5 -11.52 -9.56 2.12
N ILE A 6 -11.05 -8.88 3.14
CA ILE A 6 -11.91 -8.10 4.01
C ILE A 6 -11.98 -6.64 3.62
N ILE A 7 -11.41 -6.29 2.53
CA ILE A 7 -11.38 -4.91 2.07
C ILE A 7 -12.69 -4.58 1.39
N SER A 8 -13.41 -3.64 1.96
CA SER A 8 -14.60 -3.08 1.34
C SER A 8 -14.29 -1.66 0.90
N THR A 9 -15.04 -1.17 -0.06
CA THR A 9 -14.98 0.24 -0.40
C THR A 9 -15.51 1.05 0.77
N THR A 10 -14.94 2.21 0.99
CA THR A 10 -15.38 3.11 2.05
C THR A 10 -16.60 3.92 1.67
N ASN A 11 -17.04 3.79 0.45
CA ASN A 11 -18.19 4.52 -0.04
C ASN A 11 -19.45 3.91 0.54
N GLN A 12 -20.14 4.67 1.37
CA GLN A 12 -21.37 4.20 2.04
C GLN A 12 -22.53 3.93 1.08
N THR A 13 -22.51 4.52 -0.09
CA THR A 13 -23.57 4.29 -1.10
C THR A 13 -23.33 3.01 -1.88
N ASP A 14 -22.10 2.50 -1.85
CA ASP A 14 -21.69 1.28 -2.52
C ASP A 14 -20.99 0.37 -1.53
N ASN A 15 -21.75 -0.25 -0.66
CA ASN A 15 -21.23 -1.19 0.36
C ASN A 15 -20.67 -2.48 -0.22
N LYS A 16 -20.28 -2.44 -1.47
CA LYS A 16 -19.82 -3.60 -2.20
C LYS A 16 -18.35 -3.86 -1.92
N MET A 17 -18.05 -5.06 -1.49
CA MET A 17 -16.66 -5.53 -1.41
C MET A 17 -16.15 -5.80 -2.81
N LYS A 18 -14.93 -5.31 -3.10
CA LYS A 18 -14.25 -5.64 -4.35
C LYS A 18 -13.54 -6.98 -4.21
N ASN A 19 -13.57 -7.76 -5.27
CA ASN A 19 -12.73 -8.95 -5.38
C ASN A 19 -11.28 -8.52 -5.60
N LEU A 20 -10.35 -9.38 -5.24
CA LEU A 20 -8.93 -9.11 -5.44
C LEU A 20 -8.64 -8.72 -6.90
N SER A 21 -9.25 -9.44 -7.86
CA SER A 21 -9.07 -9.18 -9.29
C SER A 21 -9.57 -7.82 -9.77
N GLU A 22 -10.33 -7.11 -8.95
CA GLU A 22 -10.85 -5.79 -9.28
C GLU A 22 -10.04 -4.65 -8.67
N LEU A 23 -9.07 -4.98 -7.80
CA LEU A 23 -8.31 -3.97 -7.06
C LEU A 23 -7.24 -3.30 -7.91
N LYS A 24 -7.11 -2.01 -7.72
CA LYS A 24 -6.00 -1.21 -8.26
C LYS A 24 -5.09 -0.82 -7.11
N ILE A 25 -3.85 -1.24 -7.18
CA ILE A 25 -2.86 -1.10 -6.11
C ILE A 25 -1.75 -0.16 -6.54
N ALA A 26 -1.35 0.74 -5.65
CA ALA A 26 -0.16 1.57 -5.82
C ALA A 26 0.94 1.04 -4.90
N ILE A 27 2.14 0.87 -5.39
CA ILE A 27 3.26 0.40 -4.58
C ILE A 27 4.45 1.34 -4.71
N CYS A 28 5.12 1.58 -3.60
CA CYS A 28 6.36 2.34 -3.56
C CYS A 28 7.33 1.74 -2.55
N ASN A 29 8.59 2.10 -2.66
CA ASN A 29 9.63 1.62 -1.78
C ASN A 29 10.79 2.62 -1.78
N ASP A 30 11.66 2.50 -0.78
CA ASP A 30 13.00 3.07 -0.86
C ASP A 30 13.97 1.98 -1.35
N HIS A 31 15.28 2.31 -1.38
CA HIS A 31 16.27 1.35 -1.85
C HIS A 31 16.31 0.06 -1.01
N ALA A 32 16.05 0.16 0.30
CA ALA A 32 16.05 -1.02 1.18
C ALA A 32 14.88 -1.96 0.89
N GLY A 33 13.77 -1.42 0.38
CA GLY A 33 12.58 -2.22 0.06
C GLY A 33 12.53 -2.75 -1.37
N TYR A 34 13.56 -2.55 -2.15
CA TYR A 34 13.54 -2.89 -3.58
C TYR A 34 13.29 -4.37 -3.86
N GLU A 35 14.01 -5.26 -3.16
CA GLU A 35 13.86 -6.71 -3.38
C GLU A 35 12.47 -7.20 -2.94
N MET A 36 11.96 -6.70 -1.82
CA MET A 36 10.62 -7.05 -1.36
C MET A 36 9.57 -6.57 -2.36
N LYS A 37 9.73 -5.38 -2.92
CA LYS A 37 8.81 -4.88 -3.95
C LYS A 37 8.79 -5.82 -5.16
N LYS A 38 9.95 -6.25 -5.62
CA LYS A 38 10.03 -7.17 -6.76
C LYS A 38 9.26 -8.46 -6.47
N PHE A 39 9.44 -9.01 -5.28
CA PHE A 39 8.72 -10.21 -4.86
C PHE A 39 7.20 -9.98 -4.88
N ILE A 40 6.75 -8.85 -4.33
CA ILE A 40 5.33 -8.53 -4.30
C ILE A 40 4.78 -8.37 -5.73
N LEU A 41 5.50 -7.66 -6.60
CA LEU A 41 5.07 -7.49 -7.98
C LEU A 41 4.92 -8.82 -8.70
N GLU A 42 5.87 -9.74 -8.54
CA GLU A 42 5.82 -11.05 -9.16
C GLU A 42 4.60 -11.86 -8.73
N ASN A 43 4.22 -11.76 -7.46
CA ASN A 43 3.15 -12.57 -6.90
C ASN A 43 1.78 -11.91 -6.95
N LEU A 44 1.72 -10.59 -6.92
CA LEU A 44 0.45 -9.88 -6.84
C LEU A 44 -0.07 -9.39 -8.20
N THR A 45 0.82 -9.06 -9.12
CA THR A 45 0.41 -8.54 -10.43
C THR A 45 -0.61 -9.43 -11.15
N PRO A 46 -0.44 -10.78 -11.17
CA PRO A 46 -1.43 -11.63 -11.83
C PRO A 46 -2.78 -11.68 -11.15
N GLU A 47 -2.88 -11.23 -9.90
CA GLU A 47 -4.06 -11.40 -9.06
C GLU A 47 -4.97 -10.17 -9.03
N VAL A 48 -4.46 -9.01 -9.40
CA VAL A 48 -5.17 -7.73 -9.27
C VAL A 48 -5.48 -7.11 -10.63
N ALA A 49 -6.36 -6.11 -10.64
CA ALA A 49 -6.69 -5.41 -11.88
C ALA A 49 -5.51 -4.59 -12.39
N GLU A 50 -4.83 -3.92 -11.48
CA GLU A 50 -3.68 -3.08 -11.82
C GLU A 50 -2.79 -2.96 -10.60
N ILE A 51 -1.48 -2.95 -10.80
CA ILE A 51 -0.54 -2.52 -9.78
C ILE A 51 0.46 -1.58 -10.42
N LYS A 52 0.57 -0.36 -9.88
CA LYS A 52 1.48 0.65 -10.41
C LYS A 52 2.62 0.89 -9.44
N ASP A 53 3.82 0.80 -9.97
CA ASP A 53 5.06 1.01 -9.25
C ASP A 53 5.47 2.49 -9.32
N PHE A 54 5.46 3.15 -8.17
CA PHE A 54 5.85 4.56 -8.05
C PHE A 54 7.33 4.76 -7.70
N GLY A 55 8.10 3.69 -7.60
CA GLY A 55 9.54 3.74 -7.32
C GLY A 55 9.84 3.52 -5.83
N CYS A 56 11.11 3.43 -5.49
CA CYS A 56 12.27 3.63 -6.38
C CYS A 56 12.50 2.39 -7.27
N TYR A 57 13.41 2.54 -8.23
CA TYR A 57 13.58 1.54 -9.27
C TYR A 57 14.94 0.84 -9.25
N SER A 58 15.70 1.03 -8.18
CA SER A 58 17.00 0.39 -8.01
C SER A 58 17.35 0.27 -6.54
N THR A 59 18.51 -0.33 -6.25
CA THR A 59 19.06 -0.43 -4.90
C THR A 59 19.94 0.75 -4.53
N ASP A 60 20.11 1.71 -5.43
CA ASP A 60 20.86 2.94 -5.14
C ASP A 60 20.12 3.77 -4.09
N SER A 61 20.89 4.42 -3.22
CA SER A 61 20.31 5.23 -2.15
C SER A 61 19.34 6.27 -2.70
N CYS A 62 18.17 6.35 -2.07
CA CYS A 62 17.12 7.30 -2.44
C CYS A 62 16.33 7.69 -1.20
N ASP A 63 15.65 8.83 -1.29
CA ASP A 63 14.87 9.36 -0.18
C ASP A 63 13.44 8.82 -0.24
N TYR A 64 13.04 8.05 0.78
CA TYR A 64 11.73 7.43 0.84
C TYR A 64 10.54 8.43 0.75
N PRO A 65 10.64 9.68 1.27
CA PRO A 65 9.49 10.59 1.20
C PRO A 65 9.04 10.90 -0.23
N ASP A 66 9.97 11.01 -1.17
CA ASP A 66 9.64 11.34 -2.56
C ASP A 66 8.69 10.30 -3.16
N PHE A 67 8.98 9.02 -2.92
CA PHE A 67 8.19 7.93 -3.46
C PHE A 67 6.89 7.71 -2.68
N ALA A 68 6.96 7.90 -1.37
CA ALA A 68 5.78 7.78 -0.51
C ALA A 68 4.73 8.84 -0.84
N HIS A 69 5.16 10.09 -1.04
CA HIS A 69 4.23 11.16 -1.41
C HIS A 69 3.58 10.91 -2.76
N ALA A 70 4.34 10.43 -3.75
CA ALA A 70 3.82 10.14 -5.07
C ALA A 70 2.73 9.06 -4.99
N MET A 71 3.00 7.96 -4.29
CA MET A 71 2.04 6.88 -4.11
C MET A 71 0.82 7.32 -3.32
N ALA A 72 1.04 7.97 -2.17
CA ALA A 72 -0.04 8.37 -1.28
C ALA A 72 -0.99 9.37 -1.95
N SER A 73 -0.44 10.30 -2.71
CA SER A 73 -1.24 11.29 -3.45
C SER A 73 -2.24 10.62 -4.39
N GLU A 74 -1.82 9.56 -5.08
CA GLU A 74 -2.69 8.87 -6.02
C GLU A 74 -3.74 8.00 -5.33
N VAL A 75 -3.40 7.40 -4.19
CA VAL A 75 -4.39 6.68 -3.38
C VAL A 75 -5.40 7.66 -2.80
N GLU A 76 -4.93 8.79 -2.28
CA GLU A 76 -5.79 9.83 -1.70
C GLU A 76 -6.80 10.38 -2.70
N LYS A 77 -6.41 10.53 -3.96
CA LYS A 77 -7.28 11.00 -5.03
C LYS A 77 -8.32 9.96 -5.46
N GLY A 78 -8.21 8.73 -5.01
CA GLY A 78 -9.11 7.65 -5.39
C GLY A 78 -8.73 6.95 -6.68
N ASN A 79 -7.55 7.20 -7.23
CA ASN A 79 -7.09 6.55 -8.45
C ASN A 79 -6.64 5.10 -8.21
N PHE A 80 -6.38 4.75 -6.96
CA PHE A 80 -6.05 3.40 -6.52
C PHE A 80 -6.83 3.07 -5.25
N ASP A 81 -7.16 1.80 -5.09
CA ASP A 81 -7.93 1.34 -3.93
C ASP A 81 -7.06 1.28 -2.68
N PHE A 82 -5.80 0.84 -2.84
CA PHE A 82 -4.88 0.63 -1.73
C PHE A 82 -3.46 0.96 -2.12
N GLY A 83 -2.64 1.23 -1.11
CA GLY A 83 -1.21 1.44 -1.29
C GLY A 83 -0.39 0.46 -0.48
N ILE A 84 0.80 0.15 -0.99
CA ILE A 84 1.83 -0.65 -0.32
C ILE A 84 3.10 0.18 -0.31
N ALA A 85 3.68 0.36 0.87
CA ALA A 85 4.89 1.17 1.05
C ALA A 85 5.95 0.38 1.81
N ILE A 86 7.17 0.35 1.30
CA ILE A 86 8.22 -0.50 1.86
C ILE A 86 9.50 0.32 2.07
N CYS A 87 10.04 0.30 3.27
CA CYS A 87 11.37 0.86 3.54
C CYS A 87 12.09 -0.02 4.56
N GLY A 88 13.30 0.36 4.96
CA GLY A 88 14.11 -0.50 5.84
C GLY A 88 13.44 -0.93 7.13
N THR A 89 12.68 -0.04 7.76
CA THR A 89 11.92 -0.34 8.98
C THR A 89 10.42 -0.29 8.76
N GLY A 90 9.98 0.24 7.64
CA GLY A 90 8.58 0.56 7.39
C GLY A 90 8.10 1.83 8.08
N ASN A 91 8.84 2.33 9.06
CA ASN A 91 8.42 3.43 9.93
C ASN A 91 8.36 4.77 9.21
N GLY A 92 9.48 5.17 8.61
CA GLY A 92 9.57 6.48 7.95
C GLY A 92 8.56 6.62 6.83
N ILE A 93 8.44 5.58 6.01
CA ILE A 93 7.52 5.60 4.87
C ILE A 93 6.06 5.60 5.35
N ASN A 94 5.80 4.92 6.47
CA ASN A 94 4.48 4.94 7.10
C ASN A 94 4.12 6.34 7.60
N MET A 95 5.04 7.00 8.27
CA MET A 95 4.83 8.36 8.77
C MET A 95 4.60 9.34 7.63
N THR A 96 5.35 9.20 6.55
CA THR A 96 5.20 10.07 5.38
C THR A 96 3.82 9.89 4.72
N ALA A 97 3.40 8.65 4.52
CA ALA A 97 2.09 8.37 3.93
C ALA A 97 0.97 9.00 4.78
N ASN A 98 1.09 8.93 6.10
CA ASN A 98 0.09 9.48 7.02
C ASN A 98 0.07 11.01 7.10
N LYS A 99 0.98 11.70 6.42
CA LYS A 99 0.89 13.16 6.26
C LYS A 99 -0.22 13.56 5.31
N HIS A 100 -0.68 12.65 4.48
CA HIS A 100 -1.79 12.90 3.56
C HIS A 100 -3.11 12.71 4.28
N GLN A 101 -4.00 13.68 4.16
CA GLN A 101 -5.25 13.73 4.91
C GLN A 101 -6.16 12.53 4.64
N GLY A 102 -6.18 12.05 3.41
CA GLY A 102 -7.00 10.91 3.01
C GLY A 102 -6.33 9.54 3.18
N ILE A 103 -5.14 9.50 3.79
CA ILE A 103 -4.39 8.26 3.96
C ILE A 103 -4.44 7.80 5.42
N ARG A 104 -4.73 6.53 5.58
CA ARG A 104 -4.66 5.82 6.85
C ARG A 104 -3.70 4.65 6.63
N SER A 105 -2.43 4.87 6.94
CA SER A 105 -1.37 3.88 6.73
C SER A 105 -1.02 3.20 8.05
N ALA A 106 -0.90 1.88 8.02
CA ALA A 106 -0.54 1.08 9.17
C ALA A 106 0.78 0.35 8.92
N LEU A 107 1.66 0.36 9.92
CA LEU A 107 2.90 -0.40 9.90
C LEU A 107 2.57 -1.85 10.24
N CYS A 108 2.78 -2.74 9.29
CA CYS A 108 2.42 -4.15 9.42
C CYS A 108 3.60 -5.05 9.06
N TRP A 109 3.97 -5.93 9.98
CA TRP A 109 5.01 -6.94 9.74
C TRP A 109 4.48 -8.36 9.83
N GLN A 110 3.18 -8.50 10.01
CA GLN A 110 2.46 -9.78 10.05
C GLN A 110 1.10 -9.61 9.40
N GLU A 111 0.60 -10.69 8.85
CA GLU A 111 -0.72 -10.70 8.21
C GLU A 111 -1.83 -10.26 9.17
N GLU A 112 -1.78 -10.72 10.42
CA GLU A 112 -2.78 -10.38 11.41
C GLU A 112 -2.87 -8.87 11.66
N LEU A 113 -1.73 -8.18 11.71
CA LEU A 113 -1.71 -6.73 11.91
C LEU A 113 -2.40 -6.00 10.76
N ALA A 114 -2.16 -6.46 9.53
CA ALA A 114 -2.79 -5.86 8.37
C ALA A 114 -4.31 -6.06 8.38
N SER A 115 -4.73 -7.26 8.74
CA SER A 115 -6.15 -7.59 8.85
C SER A 115 -6.85 -6.72 9.91
N LEU A 116 -6.27 -6.63 11.09
CA LEU A 116 -6.83 -5.82 12.18
C LEU A 116 -6.82 -4.34 11.87
N ALA A 117 -5.76 -3.85 11.22
CA ALA A 117 -5.69 -2.46 10.80
C ALA A 117 -6.84 -2.13 9.83
N ARG A 118 -7.14 -3.03 8.92
CA ARG A 118 -8.26 -2.82 8.01
C ARG A 118 -9.60 -2.86 8.75
N GLN A 119 -9.81 -3.85 9.59
CA GLN A 119 -11.07 -4.05 10.31
C GLN A 119 -11.38 -2.93 11.30
N HIS A 120 -10.37 -2.48 12.05
CA HIS A 120 -10.58 -1.55 13.15
C HIS A 120 -10.23 -0.11 12.80
N ASN A 121 -9.35 0.10 11.84
CA ASN A 121 -8.84 1.43 11.55
C ASN A 121 -9.10 1.92 10.12
N ASN A 122 -9.79 1.11 9.32
CA ASN A 122 -10.14 1.46 7.94
C ASN A 122 -8.91 1.91 7.13
N THR A 123 -7.79 1.18 7.27
CA THR A 123 -6.55 1.55 6.59
C THR A 123 -6.65 1.35 5.09
N ASN A 124 -6.02 2.22 4.33
CA ASN A 124 -5.93 2.11 2.88
C ASN A 124 -4.49 2.00 2.37
N VAL A 125 -3.52 2.04 3.25
CA VAL A 125 -2.11 1.81 2.93
C VAL A 125 -1.51 0.92 4.01
N ILE A 126 -0.70 -0.06 3.60
CA ILE A 126 0.16 -0.79 4.53
C ILE A 126 1.61 -0.43 4.26
N ALA A 127 2.33 -0.20 5.34
CA ALA A 127 3.77 0.01 5.30
C ALA A 127 4.45 -1.20 5.94
N MET A 128 5.58 -1.61 5.39
CA MET A 128 6.27 -2.80 5.88
C MET A 128 7.78 -2.66 5.76
N PRO A 129 8.53 -3.34 6.66
CA PRO A 129 9.98 -3.41 6.57
C PRO A 129 10.45 -4.33 5.45
#